data_008a73f399921e54514fc4b4c1cc3d73
#
_entry.id   008a73f399921e54514fc4b4c1cc3d73
#
_cell.length_a   1.000
_cell.length_b   1.000
_cell.length_c   1.000
_cell.angle_alpha   90.00
_cell.angle_beta   90.00
_cell.angle_gamma   90.00
#
_symmetry.space_group_name_H-M   'P 1'
#
loop_
_entity.id
_entity.type
_entity.pdbx_description
1 polymer ?
#
loop_
_entity_poly.entity_id
_entity_poly.type
_entity_poly.pdbx_seq_one_letter_code
_entity_poly.pdbx_strand_id
1 'polypeptide(L)'
;TTSLKQHQKAAAEREKALAEADKEKLRANLLRAVSHDLRTPLTSIIGSSSSYLENGSDMTEYERTELVSNIKEDSEWLLNMVENLLTITRIDNNSQDKVKKSPEVVEEVVSEAIQRLRKRLSDVRIKVHMPNDFLMIPMDATLIEQVLINLLENASVHSESTEEIDLIITQTKECVSFSVRDYGKGIDPEQLPYIFEGQRSSGKNSDHHKGIGIGLSICKTIIEAHGGKLTAVNHKHGAEFIFTLPKEKEVEANA
;
A
#
# COMPACT_ATOMS: atom_id res chain seq x y z
N THR A 1 -35.10 -20.24 28.62
CA THR A 1 -34.54 -18.88 28.34
C THR A 1 -33.08 -18.75 28.77
N THR A 2 -32.65 -19.33 29.89
CA THR A 2 -31.29 -19.25 30.45
C THR A 2 -30.27 -20.02 29.56
N SER A 3 -30.63 -21.22 29.09
CA SER A 3 -29.80 -22.07 28.22
C SER A 3 -29.52 -21.42 26.88
N LEU A 4 -30.53 -20.75 26.28
CA LEU A 4 -30.32 -20.04 24.97
C LEU A 4 -29.34 -18.88 25.09
N LYS A 5 -29.41 -18.11 26.19
CA LYS A 5 -28.47 -17.03 26.49
C LYS A 5 -27.04 -17.55 26.72
N GLN A 6 -26.91 -18.71 27.39
CA GLN A 6 -25.59 -19.33 27.58
C GLN A 6 -24.99 -19.82 26.26
N HIS A 7 -25.77 -20.42 25.36
CA HIS A 7 -25.32 -20.84 24.04
C HIS A 7 -24.94 -19.65 23.18
N GLN A 8 -25.70 -18.56 23.19
CA GLN A 8 -25.35 -17.33 22.45
C GLN A 8 -24.07 -16.69 22.97
N LYS A 9 -23.88 -16.66 24.31
CA LYS A 9 -22.63 -16.11 24.88
C LYS A 9 -21.43 -16.99 24.54
N ALA A 10 -21.53 -18.29 24.63
CA ALA A 10 -20.45 -19.21 24.23
C ALA A 10 -20.14 -19.15 22.75
N ALA A 11 -21.14 -18.95 21.87
CA ALA A 11 -20.93 -18.75 20.45
C ALA A 11 -20.18 -17.44 20.16
N ALA A 12 -20.58 -16.33 20.81
CA ALA A 12 -19.89 -15.04 20.64
C ALA A 12 -18.45 -15.06 21.18
N GLU A 13 -18.21 -15.73 22.32
CA GLU A 13 -16.86 -15.92 22.88
C GLU A 13 -15.97 -16.76 21.94
N ARG A 14 -16.54 -17.81 21.33
CA ARG A 14 -15.83 -18.64 20.35
C ARG A 14 -15.51 -17.88 19.08
N GLU A 15 -16.44 -17.09 18.58
CA GLU A 15 -16.23 -16.24 17.39
C GLU A 15 -15.14 -15.20 17.64
N LYS A 16 -15.15 -14.56 18.81
CA LYS A 16 -14.10 -13.61 19.22
C LYS A 16 -12.73 -14.29 19.33
N ALA A 17 -12.66 -15.46 19.95
CA ALA A 17 -11.41 -16.22 20.08
C ALA A 17 -10.87 -16.68 18.72
N LEU A 18 -11.73 -17.07 17.78
CA LEU A 18 -11.34 -17.41 16.42
C LEU A 18 -10.78 -16.18 15.68
N ALA A 19 -11.45 -15.03 15.78
CA ALA A 19 -10.99 -13.79 15.17
C ALA A 19 -9.63 -13.33 15.75
N GLU A 20 -9.41 -13.47 17.05
CA GLU A 20 -8.11 -13.19 17.68
C GLU A 20 -7.02 -14.16 17.22
N ALA A 21 -7.33 -15.45 17.11
CA ALA A 21 -6.40 -16.47 16.62
C ALA A 21 -6.02 -16.25 15.15
N ASP A 22 -6.97 -15.87 14.30
CA ASP A 22 -6.72 -15.53 12.89
C ASP A 22 -5.87 -14.26 12.76
N LYS A 23 -6.09 -13.26 13.60
CA LYS A 23 -5.28 -12.05 13.68
C LYS A 23 -3.84 -12.37 14.08
N GLU A 24 -3.61 -13.17 15.12
CA GLU A 24 -2.27 -13.60 15.54
C GLU A 24 -1.56 -14.43 14.46
N LYS A 25 -2.29 -15.32 13.79
CA LYS A 25 -1.73 -16.10 12.67
C LYS A 25 -1.32 -15.20 11.49
N LEU A 26 -2.15 -14.23 11.16
CA LEU A 26 -1.84 -13.22 10.13
C LEU A 26 -0.58 -12.44 10.51
N ARG A 27 -0.51 -11.96 11.76
CA ARG A 27 0.66 -11.23 12.29
C ARG A 27 1.94 -12.08 12.24
N ALA A 28 1.87 -13.34 12.65
CA ALA A 28 3.01 -14.25 12.59
C ALA A 28 3.48 -14.51 11.14
N ASN A 29 2.53 -14.66 10.21
CA ASN A 29 2.83 -14.84 8.79
C ASN A 29 3.45 -13.57 8.18
N LEU A 30 2.93 -12.39 8.51
CA LEU A 30 3.48 -11.11 8.09
C LEU A 30 4.92 -10.93 8.60
N LEU A 31 5.18 -11.19 9.89
CA LEU A 31 6.53 -11.08 10.46
C LEU A 31 7.52 -12.06 9.81
N ARG A 32 7.07 -13.27 9.46
CA ARG A 32 7.91 -14.25 8.76
C ARG A 32 8.22 -13.79 7.32
N ALA A 33 7.21 -13.33 6.59
CA ALA A 33 7.38 -12.79 5.26
C ALA A 33 8.33 -11.58 5.28
N VAL A 34 8.08 -10.62 6.16
CA VAL A 34 8.94 -9.44 6.38
C VAL A 34 10.40 -9.85 6.65
N SER A 35 10.63 -10.81 7.56
CA SER A 35 11.99 -11.23 7.91
C SER A 35 12.74 -11.87 6.72
N HIS A 36 12.02 -12.65 5.91
CA HIS A 36 12.58 -13.22 4.68
C HIS A 36 12.93 -12.12 3.68
N ASP A 37 12.04 -11.20 3.52
CA ASP A 37 12.09 -10.18 2.48
C ASP A 37 13.07 -9.04 2.82
N LEU A 38 13.30 -8.76 4.10
CA LEU A 38 14.40 -7.90 4.56
C LEU A 38 15.79 -8.53 4.32
N ARG A 39 15.89 -9.85 4.36
CA ARG A 39 17.17 -10.54 4.21
C ARG A 39 17.75 -10.41 2.81
N THR A 40 16.92 -10.44 1.79
CA THR A 40 17.36 -10.40 0.38
C THR A 40 18.10 -9.10 0.04
N PRO A 41 17.52 -7.89 0.20
CA PRO A 41 18.23 -6.65 -0.08
C PRO A 41 19.42 -6.43 0.89
N LEU A 42 19.30 -6.87 2.14
CA LEU A 42 20.42 -6.78 3.07
C LEU A 42 21.62 -7.62 2.61
N THR A 43 21.37 -8.81 2.08
CA THR A 43 22.41 -9.68 1.51
C THR A 43 23.02 -9.08 0.25
N SER A 44 22.21 -8.45 -0.59
CA SER A 44 22.65 -7.73 -1.79
C SER A 44 23.54 -6.53 -1.43
N ILE A 45 23.13 -5.70 -0.45
CA ILE A 45 23.93 -4.58 0.06
C ILE A 45 25.27 -5.06 0.58
N ILE A 46 25.28 -6.10 1.40
CA ILE A 46 26.52 -6.68 1.95
C ILE A 46 27.41 -7.20 0.82
N GLY A 47 26.85 -7.96 -0.12
CA GLY A 47 27.56 -8.50 -1.27
C GLY A 47 28.19 -7.43 -2.15
N SER A 48 27.40 -6.41 -2.53
CA SER A 48 27.86 -5.27 -3.33
C SER A 48 28.95 -4.46 -2.60
N SER A 49 28.77 -4.24 -1.29
CA SER A 49 29.77 -3.53 -0.47
C SER A 49 31.06 -4.33 -0.35
N SER A 50 30.99 -5.65 -0.10
CA SER A 50 32.16 -6.52 -0.02
C SER A 50 32.91 -6.56 -1.35
N SER A 51 32.20 -6.72 -2.46
CA SER A 51 32.77 -6.72 -3.81
C SER A 51 33.49 -5.40 -4.12
N TYR A 52 32.90 -4.26 -3.73
CA TYR A 52 33.53 -2.95 -3.88
C TYR A 52 34.80 -2.81 -3.05
N LEU A 53 34.80 -3.29 -1.79
CA LEU A 53 35.95 -3.20 -0.90
C LEU A 53 37.10 -4.12 -1.30
N GLU A 54 36.78 -5.31 -1.84
CA GLU A 54 37.78 -6.31 -2.21
C GLU A 54 38.40 -6.07 -3.58
N ASN A 55 37.60 -5.63 -4.56
CA ASN A 55 38.00 -5.55 -5.96
C ASN A 55 37.85 -4.14 -6.56
N GLY A 56 37.46 -3.12 -5.80
CA GLY A 56 37.13 -1.79 -6.32
C GLY A 56 38.29 -1.09 -7.03
N SER A 57 39.56 -1.42 -6.72
CA SER A 57 40.70 -0.90 -7.46
C SER A 57 40.81 -1.42 -8.89
N ASP A 58 40.34 -2.64 -9.13
CA ASP A 58 40.44 -3.33 -10.42
C ASP A 58 39.16 -3.16 -11.28
N MET A 59 38.10 -2.59 -10.68
CA MET A 59 36.83 -2.32 -11.35
C MET A 59 36.87 -1.06 -12.21
N THR A 60 36.11 -1.07 -13.27
CA THR A 60 35.82 0.12 -14.09
C THR A 60 34.94 1.09 -13.31
N GLU A 61 34.92 2.35 -13.70
CA GLU A 61 34.03 3.38 -13.12
C GLU A 61 32.56 3.00 -13.25
N TYR A 62 32.18 2.34 -14.34
CA TYR A 62 30.84 1.84 -14.56
C TYR A 62 30.46 0.77 -13.52
N GLU A 63 31.28 -0.25 -13.32
CA GLU A 63 31.04 -1.33 -12.35
C GLU A 63 30.94 -0.79 -10.93
N ARG A 64 31.81 0.16 -10.56
CA ARG A 64 31.73 0.84 -9.26
C ARG A 64 30.41 1.59 -9.05
N THR A 65 30.01 2.34 -10.07
CA THR A 65 28.77 3.11 -10.04
C THR A 65 27.56 2.17 -9.93
N GLU A 66 27.55 1.07 -10.66
CA GLU A 66 26.48 0.07 -10.62
C GLU A 66 26.35 -0.54 -9.22
N LEU A 67 27.46 -0.96 -8.59
CA LEU A 67 27.43 -1.50 -7.21
C LEU A 67 26.90 -0.49 -6.19
N VAL A 68 27.32 0.77 -6.29
CA VAL A 68 26.83 1.82 -5.37
C VAL A 68 25.37 2.15 -5.63
N SER A 69 24.92 2.13 -6.89
CA SER A 69 23.50 2.30 -7.24
C SER A 69 22.65 1.19 -6.63
N ASN A 70 23.08 -0.06 -6.77
CA ASN A 70 22.39 -1.21 -6.19
C ASN A 70 22.29 -1.11 -4.66
N ILE A 71 23.39 -0.71 -3.98
CA ILE A 71 23.36 -0.47 -2.53
C ILE A 71 22.36 0.60 -2.15
N LYS A 72 22.30 1.70 -2.90
CA LYS A 72 21.38 2.80 -2.66
C LYS A 72 19.93 2.35 -2.84
N GLU A 73 19.62 1.70 -3.96
CA GLU A 73 18.28 1.21 -4.29
C GLU A 73 17.75 0.23 -3.25
N ASP A 74 18.57 -0.75 -2.85
CA ASP A 74 18.22 -1.73 -1.81
C ASP A 74 18.03 -1.06 -0.43
N SER A 75 18.82 -0.02 -0.13
CA SER A 75 18.69 0.73 1.13
C SER A 75 17.40 1.57 1.17
N GLU A 76 17.06 2.24 0.06
CA GLU A 76 15.81 3.01 -0.07
C GLU A 76 14.59 2.07 0.01
N TRP A 77 14.70 0.89 -0.58
CA TRP A 77 13.66 -0.13 -0.48
C TRP A 77 13.46 -0.62 0.97
N LEU A 78 14.55 -0.89 1.70
CA LEU A 78 14.49 -1.27 3.12
C LEU A 78 13.86 -0.19 3.99
N LEU A 79 14.17 1.08 3.74
CA LEU A 79 13.59 2.21 4.47
C LEU A 79 12.07 2.24 4.29
N ASN A 80 11.59 2.13 3.06
CA ASN A 80 10.16 2.07 2.76
C ASN A 80 9.47 0.89 3.45
N MET A 81 10.13 -0.26 3.49
CA MET A 81 9.58 -1.43 4.16
C MET A 81 9.43 -1.23 5.66
N VAL A 82 10.39 -0.59 6.31
CA VAL A 82 10.34 -0.24 7.74
C VAL A 82 9.20 0.76 8.01
N GLU A 83 9.04 1.80 7.19
CA GLU A 83 7.95 2.77 7.31
C GLU A 83 6.58 2.10 7.18
N ASN A 84 6.44 1.19 6.22
CA ASN A 84 5.25 0.38 6.03
C ASN A 84 4.92 -0.48 7.27
N LEU A 85 5.93 -1.10 7.87
CA LEU A 85 5.77 -1.92 9.08
C LEU A 85 5.34 -1.08 10.29
N LEU A 86 5.94 0.10 10.46
CA LEU A 86 5.57 1.03 11.53
C LEU A 86 4.11 1.49 11.37
N THR A 87 3.64 1.67 10.15
CA THR A 87 2.26 2.02 9.84
C THR A 87 1.29 0.92 10.30
N ILE A 88 1.57 -0.36 9.99
CA ILE A 88 0.75 -1.48 10.46
C ILE A 88 0.70 -1.53 11.99
N THR A 89 1.85 -1.39 12.65
CA THR A 89 1.92 -1.47 14.12
C THR A 89 1.17 -0.33 14.81
N ARG A 90 1.12 0.86 14.22
CA ARG A 90 0.33 1.99 14.73
C ARG A 90 -1.17 1.74 14.65
N ILE A 91 -1.65 1.15 13.54
CA ILE A 91 -3.06 0.82 13.34
C ILE A 91 -3.50 -0.30 14.30
N ASP A 92 -2.63 -1.29 14.54
CA ASP A 92 -2.94 -2.49 15.35
C ASP A 92 -2.96 -2.21 16.87
N ASN A 93 -2.13 -1.27 17.34
CA ASN A 93 -2.07 -0.89 18.76
C ASN A 93 -3.26 -0.02 19.21
N ASN A 94 -4.05 0.51 18.29
CA ASN A 94 -5.22 1.35 18.57
C ASN A 94 -6.54 0.59 18.45
N SER A 95 -6.63 -0.61 19.02
CA SER A 95 -7.83 -1.46 18.93
C SER A 95 -9.09 -0.93 19.61
N GLN A 96 -9.08 0.26 20.22
CA GLN A 96 -10.27 0.98 20.69
C GLN A 96 -10.51 2.33 20.03
N ASP A 97 -9.49 2.97 19.46
CA ASP A 97 -9.64 4.20 18.68
C ASP A 97 -9.16 3.94 17.25
N LYS A 98 -10.12 3.78 16.36
CA LYS A 98 -9.93 3.84 14.90
C LYS A 98 -9.03 5.02 14.56
N VAL A 99 -8.24 4.89 13.49
CA VAL A 99 -7.37 5.94 12.91
C VAL A 99 -7.84 7.35 13.27
N LYS A 100 -6.93 8.19 13.76
CA LYS A 100 -7.25 9.57 14.16
C LYS A 100 -7.58 10.38 12.91
N LYS A 101 -8.86 10.48 12.58
CA LYS A 101 -9.35 11.20 11.42
C LYS A 101 -9.56 12.66 11.79
N SER A 102 -9.11 13.56 10.92
CA SER A 102 -9.44 14.98 10.93
C SER A 102 -10.07 15.36 9.58
N PRO A 103 -10.91 16.41 9.52
CA PRO A 103 -11.38 16.94 8.25
C PRO A 103 -10.20 17.46 7.43
N GLU A 104 -9.91 16.81 6.32
CA GLU A 104 -8.77 17.11 5.44
C GLU A 104 -9.22 17.45 4.03
N VAL A 105 -8.51 18.38 3.40
CA VAL A 105 -8.77 18.81 2.02
C VAL A 105 -8.17 17.78 1.06
N VAL A 106 -9.00 17.12 0.28
CA VAL A 106 -8.57 16.03 -0.62
C VAL A 106 -7.52 16.49 -1.62
N GLU A 107 -7.65 17.71 -2.17
CA GLU A 107 -6.71 18.28 -3.12
C GLU A 107 -5.30 18.43 -2.52
N GLU A 108 -5.20 18.86 -1.26
CA GLU A 108 -3.92 19.02 -0.56
C GLU A 108 -3.25 17.66 -0.33
N VAL A 109 -3.99 16.66 0.13
CA VAL A 109 -3.48 15.30 0.35
C VAL A 109 -3.00 14.67 -0.95
N VAL A 110 -3.75 14.82 -2.03
CA VAL A 110 -3.37 14.32 -3.37
C VAL A 110 -2.11 15.03 -3.89
N SER A 111 -2.06 16.36 -3.73
CA SER A 111 -0.91 17.16 -4.18
C SER A 111 0.37 16.78 -3.44
N GLU A 112 0.30 16.63 -2.11
CA GLU A 112 1.44 16.22 -1.28
C GLU A 112 1.92 14.80 -1.65
N ALA A 113 1.01 13.84 -1.83
CA ALA A 113 1.35 12.48 -2.26
C ALA A 113 2.10 12.48 -3.60
N ILE A 114 1.62 13.26 -4.58
CA ILE A 114 2.27 13.37 -5.90
C ILE A 114 3.64 14.03 -5.79
N GLN A 115 3.78 15.09 -4.97
CA GLN A 115 5.06 15.76 -4.77
C GLN A 115 6.10 14.82 -4.12
N ARG A 116 5.69 14.03 -3.12
CA ARG A 116 6.57 13.04 -2.48
C ARG A 116 6.97 11.95 -3.45
N LEU A 117 6.05 11.45 -4.26
CA LEU A 117 6.35 10.45 -5.27
C LEU A 117 7.35 10.98 -6.32
N ARG A 118 7.18 12.20 -6.81
CA ARG A 118 8.08 12.83 -7.81
C ARG A 118 9.50 13.06 -7.30
N LYS A 119 9.71 13.19 -6.00
CA LYS A 119 11.08 13.26 -5.42
C LYS A 119 11.84 11.94 -5.59
N ARG A 120 11.13 10.82 -5.68
CA ARG A 120 11.70 9.46 -5.83
C ARG A 120 11.68 8.99 -7.29
N LEU A 121 10.59 9.28 -7.99
CA LEU A 121 10.34 8.90 -9.38
C LEU A 121 10.08 10.16 -10.21
N SER A 122 11.16 10.80 -10.66
CA SER A 122 11.11 12.11 -11.37
C SER A 122 10.33 12.07 -12.69
N ASP A 123 10.32 10.92 -13.35
CA ASP A 123 9.76 10.77 -14.70
C ASP A 123 8.31 10.31 -14.74
N VAL A 124 7.69 10.11 -13.55
CA VAL A 124 6.30 9.67 -13.46
C VAL A 124 5.35 10.78 -13.94
N ARG A 125 4.58 10.46 -14.96
CA ARG A 125 3.52 11.32 -15.49
C ARG A 125 2.17 10.90 -14.90
N ILE A 126 1.57 11.82 -14.14
CA ILE A 126 0.27 11.60 -13.49
C ILE A 126 -0.67 12.68 -13.94
N LYS A 127 -1.82 12.27 -14.44
CA LYS A 127 -2.94 13.15 -14.78
C LYS A 127 -4.02 13.03 -13.71
N VAL A 128 -4.32 14.16 -13.07
CA VAL A 128 -5.31 14.20 -11.99
C VAL A 128 -6.64 14.71 -12.53
N HIS A 129 -7.70 13.96 -12.25
CA HIS A 129 -9.08 14.31 -12.55
C HIS A 129 -9.84 14.46 -11.24
N MET A 130 -10.22 15.68 -10.90
CA MET A 130 -10.95 15.99 -9.68
C MET A 130 -12.23 16.75 -9.98
N PRO A 131 -13.27 16.62 -9.12
CA PRO A 131 -14.42 17.51 -9.18
C PRO A 131 -14.00 18.98 -8.95
N ASN A 132 -14.74 19.91 -9.52
CA ASN A 132 -14.48 21.35 -9.31
C ASN A 132 -14.93 21.83 -7.92
N ASP A 133 -15.65 21.00 -7.18
CA ASP A 133 -16.15 21.33 -5.85
C ASP A 133 -15.06 21.16 -4.79
N PHE A 134 -15.04 22.04 -3.82
CA PHE A 134 -14.20 21.90 -2.63
C PHE A 134 -14.56 20.62 -1.87
N LEU A 135 -13.60 19.74 -1.71
CA LEU A 135 -13.82 18.42 -1.16
C LEU A 135 -13.01 18.21 0.12
N MET A 136 -13.72 18.12 1.24
CA MET A 136 -13.15 17.84 2.56
C MET A 136 -13.81 16.57 3.13
N ILE A 137 -13.00 15.64 3.64
CA ILE A 137 -13.47 14.39 4.25
C ILE A 137 -12.63 14.03 5.48
N PRO A 138 -13.20 13.29 6.45
CA PRO A 138 -12.47 12.84 7.62
C PRO A 138 -11.49 11.72 7.26
N MET A 139 -10.19 11.99 7.38
CA MET A 139 -9.14 11.02 7.15
C MET A 139 -7.89 11.34 7.97
N ASP A 140 -6.98 10.38 8.08
CA ASP A 140 -5.59 10.61 8.46
C ASP A 140 -4.81 10.90 7.17
N ALA A 141 -4.42 12.16 6.97
CA ALA A 141 -3.76 12.61 5.75
C ALA A 141 -2.50 11.79 5.45
N THR A 142 -1.66 11.53 6.47
CA THR A 142 -0.40 10.80 6.30
C THR A 142 -0.63 9.37 5.82
N LEU A 143 -1.63 8.68 6.37
CA LEU A 143 -1.96 7.32 5.97
C LEU A 143 -2.55 7.27 4.55
N ILE A 144 -3.40 8.23 4.19
CA ILE A 144 -3.97 8.29 2.84
C ILE A 144 -2.92 8.70 1.79
N GLU A 145 -2.02 9.63 2.11
CA GLU A 145 -0.84 9.91 1.27
C GLU A 145 -0.02 8.63 1.00
N GLN A 146 0.22 7.81 2.03
CA GLN A 146 0.92 6.53 1.89
C GLN A 146 0.20 5.58 0.96
N VAL A 147 -1.14 5.48 1.04
CA VAL A 147 -1.95 4.67 0.11
C VAL A 147 -1.78 5.17 -1.33
N LEU A 148 -1.92 6.49 -1.54
CA LEU A 148 -1.78 7.09 -2.88
C LEU A 148 -0.38 6.84 -3.46
N ILE A 149 0.68 7.07 -2.68
CA ILE A 149 2.06 6.82 -3.09
C ILE A 149 2.25 5.36 -3.49
N ASN A 150 1.81 4.41 -2.66
CA ASN A 150 1.95 2.97 -2.94
C ASN A 150 1.19 2.56 -4.21
N LEU A 151 -0.02 3.06 -4.44
CA LEU A 151 -0.80 2.73 -5.63
C LEU A 151 -0.22 3.36 -6.90
N LEU A 152 0.22 4.62 -6.84
CA LEU A 152 0.85 5.33 -7.96
C LEU A 152 2.22 4.74 -8.32
N GLU A 153 3.02 4.37 -7.31
CA GLU A 153 4.30 3.68 -7.49
C GLU A 153 4.08 2.30 -8.13
N ASN A 154 3.10 1.56 -7.65
CA ASN A 154 2.71 0.28 -8.24
C ASN A 154 2.30 0.43 -9.71
N ALA A 155 1.48 1.42 -10.03
CA ALA A 155 1.09 1.73 -11.40
C ALA A 155 2.28 2.12 -12.28
N SER A 156 3.26 2.87 -11.75
CA SER A 156 4.45 3.30 -12.49
C SER A 156 5.41 2.13 -12.78
N VAL A 157 5.67 1.28 -11.78
CA VAL A 157 6.69 0.24 -11.85
C VAL A 157 6.18 -1.02 -12.55
N HIS A 158 4.92 -1.40 -12.31
CA HIS A 158 4.39 -2.69 -12.78
C HIS A 158 3.60 -2.63 -14.08
N SER A 159 3.18 -1.45 -14.52
CA SER A 159 2.48 -1.32 -15.80
C SER A 159 3.39 -1.64 -17.00
N GLU A 160 4.69 -1.38 -16.87
CA GLU A 160 5.66 -1.45 -17.99
C GLU A 160 5.22 -0.53 -19.15
N SER A 161 4.46 0.52 -18.86
CA SER A 161 3.91 1.48 -19.82
C SER A 161 4.59 2.84 -19.66
N THR A 162 4.71 3.57 -20.76
CA THR A 162 5.15 4.96 -20.79
C THR A 162 3.99 5.95 -20.81
N GLU A 163 2.76 5.47 -20.77
CA GLU A 163 1.57 6.31 -20.75
C GLU A 163 1.38 7.01 -19.39
N GLU A 164 0.58 8.06 -19.36
CA GLU A 164 0.28 8.76 -18.11
C GLU A 164 -0.63 7.90 -17.24
N ILE A 165 -0.41 7.96 -15.92
CA ILE A 165 -1.28 7.33 -14.93
C ILE A 165 -2.42 8.28 -14.65
N ASP A 166 -3.67 7.83 -14.79
CA ASP A 166 -4.83 8.62 -14.39
C ASP A 166 -5.14 8.41 -12.90
N LEU A 167 -5.12 9.50 -12.14
CA LEU A 167 -5.67 9.56 -10.79
C LEU A 167 -7.03 10.27 -10.84
N ILE A 168 -8.10 9.51 -10.68
CA ILE A 168 -9.46 9.98 -10.84
C ILE A 168 -10.14 10.02 -9.48
N ILE A 169 -10.58 11.20 -9.06
CA ILE A 169 -11.34 11.40 -7.83
C ILE A 169 -12.79 11.72 -8.19
N THR A 170 -13.71 10.97 -7.63
CA THR A 170 -15.14 11.18 -7.78
C THR A 170 -15.83 11.18 -6.42
N GLN A 171 -17.00 11.79 -6.34
CA GLN A 171 -17.76 11.83 -5.11
C GLN A 171 -19.22 11.40 -5.31
N THR A 172 -19.74 10.75 -4.30
CA THR A 172 -21.18 10.49 -4.13
C THR A 172 -21.68 11.21 -2.86
N LYS A 173 -22.94 11.02 -2.52
CA LYS A 173 -23.49 11.53 -1.24
C LYS A 173 -22.84 10.87 -0.02
N GLU A 174 -22.38 9.62 -0.15
CA GLU A 174 -21.93 8.78 0.97
C GLU A 174 -20.42 8.65 1.07
N CYS A 175 -19.71 8.73 -0.05
CA CYS A 175 -18.26 8.50 -0.09
C CYS A 175 -17.57 9.29 -1.20
N VAL A 176 -16.25 9.38 -1.05
CA VAL A 176 -15.31 9.80 -2.09
C VAL A 176 -14.58 8.58 -2.61
N SER A 177 -14.47 8.43 -3.90
CA SER A 177 -13.76 7.36 -4.58
C SER A 177 -12.50 7.90 -5.24
N PHE A 178 -11.41 7.20 -5.06
CA PHE A 178 -10.10 7.45 -5.66
C PHE A 178 -9.77 6.25 -6.56
N SER A 179 -9.49 6.50 -7.82
CA SER A 179 -9.10 5.48 -8.79
C SER A 179 -7.73 5.80 -9.35
N VAL A 180 -6.79 4.86 -9.25
CA VAL A 180 -5.47 4.90 -9.89
C VAL A 180 -5.51 3.90 -11.04
N ARG A 181 -5.42 4.42 -12.27
CA ARG A 181 -5.50 3.63 -13.51
C ARG A 181 -4.19 3.71 -14.26
N ASP A 182 -3.60 2.57 -14.56
CA ASP A 182 -2.47 2.43 -15.47
C ASP A 182 -2.91 1.92 -16.84
N TYR A 183 -2.04 2.04 -17.83
CA TYR A 183 -2.26 1.60 -19.21
C TYR A 183 -1.21 0.57 -19.63
N GLY A 184 -0.94 -0.40 -18.74
CA GLY A 184 0.05 -1.43 -18.93
C GLY A 184 -0.52 -2.80 -19.26
N LYS A 185 0.21 -3.82 -18.85
CA LYS A 185 -0.15 -5.23 -19.08
C LYS A 185 -1.32 -5.74 -18.25
N GLY A 186 -1.74 -4.98 -17.22
CA GLY A 186 -2.74 -5.41 -16.26
C GLY A 186 -2.21 -6.45 -15.25
N ILE A 187 -3.14 -6.99 -14.46
CA ILE A 187 -2.89 -7.97 -13.40
C ILE A 187 -3.28 -9.35 -13.95
N ASP A 188 -2.49 -10.38 -13.67
CA ASP A 188 -2.84 -11.76 -13.98
C ASP A 188 -4.19 -12.11 -13.32
N PRO A 189 -5.18 -12.59 -14.11
CA PRO A 189 -6.50 -12.95 -13.58
C PRO A 189 -6.46 -13.98 -12.44
N GLU A 190 -5.47 -14.87 -12.40
CA GLU A 190 -5.30 -15.84 -11.31
C GLU A 190 -4.80 -15.19 -10.03
N GLN A 191 -4.07 -14.07 -10.12
CA GLN A 191 -3.53 -13.33 -8.97
C GLN A 191 -4.49 -12.26 -8.45
N LEU A 192 -5.37 -11.73 -9.32
CA LEU A 192 -6.27 -10.62 -9.00
C LEU A 192 -7.09 -10.83 -7.70
N PRO A 193 -7.65 -12.01 -7.40
CA PRO A 193 -8.39 -12.24 -6.16
C PRO A 193 -7.53 -12.14 -4.89
N TYR A 194 -6.22 -12.36 -5.01
CA TYR A 194 -5.29 -12.49 -3.88
C TYR A 194 -4.30 -11.33 -3.77
N ILE A 195 -4.41 -10.32 -4.64
CA ILE A 195 -3.41 -9.25 -4.77
C ILE A 195 -3.24 -8.41 -3.48
N PHE A 196 -4.25 -8.40 -2.62
CA PHE A 196 -4.23 -7.69 -1.34
C PHE A 196 -3.90 -8.61 -0.14
N GLU A 197 -3.66 -9.90 -0.34
CA GLU A 197 -3.44 -10.85 0.76
C GLU A 197 -1.96 -11.01 1.14
N GLY A 198 -1.06 -10.26 0.50
CA GLY A 198 0.38 -10.32 0.80
C GLY A 198 1.04 -11.65 0.41
N GLN A 199 0.38 -12.49 -0.38
CA GLN A 199 0.92 -13.76 -0.86
C GLN A 199 1.51 -13.62 -2.25
N ARG A 200 2.79 -13.88 -2.34
CA ARG A 200 3.65 -14.34 -3.42
C ARG A 200 3.10 -14.24 -4.85
N SER A 201 3.68 -13.37 -5.61
CA SER A 201 3.93 -13.68 -7.01
C SER A 201 4.98 -14.82 -7.06
N SER A 202 4.53 -16.06 -7.11
CA SER A 202 5.40 -17.23 -7.37
C SER A 202 5.77 -17.29 -8.85
N GLY A 203 6.36 -16.22 -9.36
CA GLY A 203 6.93 -16.15 -10.69
C GLY A 203 8.42 -16.48 -10.65
N LYS A 204 8.85 -17.48 -11.43
CA LYS A 204 10.22 -18.01 -11.57
C LYS A 204 11.21 -17.03 -12.24
N ASN A 205 11.02 -15.73 -12.18
CA ASN A 205 11.97 -14.77 -12.72
C ASN A 205 12.43 -13.84 -11.62
N SER A 206 13.67 -14.02 -11.24
CA SER A 206 14.48 -13.25 -10.31
C SER A 206 14.85 -11.88 -10.91
N ASP A 207 13.90 -10.98 -11.00
CA ASP A 207 14.20 -9.56 -11.13
C ASP A 207 14.16 -8.94 -9.73
N HIS A 208 15.28 -8.42 -9.29
CA HIS A 208 15.62 -8.01 -7.92
C HIS A 208 14.72 -6.94 -7.30
N HIS A 209 13.71 -6.41 -8.01
CA HIS A 209 12.92 -5.24 -7.59
C HIS A 209 11.39 -5.42 -7.74
N LYS A 210 10.89 -6.65 -7.94
CA LYS A 210 9.43 -6.88 -7.99
C LYS A 210 8.82 -6.81 -6.60
N GLY A 211 8.11 -5.72 -6.35
CA GLY A 211 7.48 -5.36 -5.10
C GLY A 211 6.73 -6.50 -4.46
N ILE A 212 7.11 -6.80 -3.24
CA ILE A 212 6.48 -7.74 -2.35
C ILE A 212 5.08 -7.20 -2.10
N GLY A 213 4.03 -7.97 -2.31
CA GLY A 213 2.62 -7.62 -2.11
C GLY A 213 2.22 -7.01 -0.75
N ILE A 214 3.20 -6.62 0.08
CA ILE A 214 3.03 -5.94 1.36
C ILE A 214 2.45 -4.54 1.17
N GLY A 215 2.89 -3.77 0.17
CA GLY A 215 2.38 -2.42 -0.08
C GLY A 215 0.86 -2.39 -0.30
N LEU A 216 0.34 -3.32 -1.10
CA LEU A 216 -1.10 -3.44 -1.36
C LEU A 216 -1.89 -3.95 -0.15
N SER A 217 -1.34 -4.87 0.64
CA SER A 217 -1.98 -5.33 1.89
C SER A 217 -2.05 -4.23 2.94
N ILE A 218 -1.04 -3.36 3.00
CA ILE A 218 -1.03 -2.16 3.84
C ILE A 218 -2.09 -1.16 3.37
N CYS A 219 -2.18 -0.89 2.07
CA CYS A 219 -3.24 -0.05 1.52
C CYS A 219 -4.62 -0.55 1.94
N LYS A 220 -4.87 -1.86 1.84
CA LYS A 220 -6.12 -2.48 2.28
C LYS A 220 -6.38 -2.24 3.76
N THR A 221 -5.39 -2.49 4.62
CA THR A 221 -5.49 -2.28 6.07
C THR A 221 -5.79 -0.82 6.43
N ILE A 222 -5.11 0.13 5.79
CA ILE A 222 -5.34 1.57 6.00
C ILE A 222 -6.76 1.96 5.59
N ILE A 223 -7.19 1.55 4.41
CA ILE A 223 -8.51 1.91 3.88
C ILE A 223 -9.63 1.28 4.71
N GLU A 224 -9.50 0.02 5.13
CA GLU A 224 -10.45 -0.64 6.04
C GLU A 224 -10.50 0.03 7.41
N ALA A 225 -9.37 0.47 7.97
CA ALA A 225 -9.32 1.25 9.21
C ALA A 225 -10.03 2.60 9.08
N HIS A 226 -10.06 3.19 7.88
CA HIS A 226 -10.84 4.38 7.56
C HIS A 226 -12.33 4.10 7.34
N GLY A 227 -12.76 2.83 7.32
CA GLY A 227 -14.14 2.42 7.02
C GLY A 227 -14.44 2.42 5.53
N GLY A 228 -13.42 2.44 4.70
CA GLY A 228 -13.49 2.40 3.25
C GLY A 228 -13.36 0.97 2.69
N LYS A 229 -13.25 0.89 1.36
CA LYS A 229 -13.04 -0.37 0.63
C LYS A 229 -11.99 -0.15 -0.45
N LEU A 230 -11.08 -1.10 -0.62
CA LEU A 230 -10.09 -1.14 -1.70
C LEU A 230 -10.37 -2.33 -2.62
N THR A 231 -10.37 -2.09 -3.92
CA THR A 231 -10.58 -3.11 -4.96
C THR A 231 -9.60 -2.89 -6.12
N ALA A 232 -9.34 -3.95 -6.88
CA ALA A 232 -8.58 -3.88 -8.11
C ALA A 232 -9.36 -4.59 -9.24
N VAL A 233 -9.26 -4.04 -10.44
CA VAL A 233 -9.87 -4.62 -11.64
C VAL A 233 -8.93 -4.43 -12.83
N ASN A 234 -9.00 -5.33 -13.79
CA ASN A 234 -8.40 -5.09 -15.09
C ASN A 234 -9.37 -4.35 -15.99
N HIS A 235 -8.85 -3.44 -16.79
CA HIS A 235 -9.57 -2.84 -17.90
C HIS A 235 -8.91 -3.20 -19.24
N LYS A 236 -9.40 -2.66 -20.35
CA LYS A 236 -8.98 -3.09 -21.70
C LYS A 236 -7.46 -2.99 -21.95
N HIS A 237 -6.76 -2.07 -21.27
CA HIS A 237 -5.36 -1.74 -21.52
C HIS A 237 -4.58 -1.49 -20.22
N GLY A 238 -4.83 -2.26 -19.14
CA GLY A 238 -4.11 -2.10 -17.88
C GLY A 238 -4.91 -2.51 -16.66
N ALA A 239 -4.51 -2.00 -15.50
CA ALA A 239 -5.18 -2.23 -14.22
C ALA A 239 -5.71 -0.93 -13.63
N GLU A 240 -6.69 -1.06 -12.76
CA GLU A 240 -7.30 0.03 -12.02
C GLU A 240 -7.47 -0.39 -10.56
N PHE A 241 -6.88 0.39 -9.66
CA PHE A 241 -7.04 0.27 -8.22
C PHE A 241 -7.99 1.34 -7.73
N ILE A 242 -9.06 0.94 -7.04
CA ILE A 242 -10.12 1.84 -6.60
C ILE A 242 -10.27 1.72 -5.11
N PHE A 243 -10.17 2.85 -4.39
CA PHE A 243 -10.54 2.88 -2.98
C PHE A 243 -11.57 3.95 -2.69
N THR A 244 -12.38 3.73 -1.66
CA THR A 244 -13.42 4.65 -1.21
C THR A 244 -13.19 5.06 0.23
N LEU A 245 -13.51 6.31 0.57
CA LEU A 245 -13.54 6.81 1.93
C LEU A 245 -14.93 7.36 2.23
N PRO A 246 -15.52 7.03 3.38
CA PRO A 246 -16.84 7.54 3.76
C PRO A 246 -16.76 9.04 4.07
N LYS A 247 -17.77 9.77 3.65
CA LYS A 247 -18.04 11.13 4.13
C LYS A 247 -18.63 11.06 5.54
N GLU A 248 -18.41 12.07 6.37
CA GLU A 248 -19.22 12.21 7.58
C GLU A 248 -20.69 12.29 7.18
N LYS A 249 -21.54 11.54 7.88
CA LYS A 249 -22.97 11.77 7.77
C LYS A 249 -23.22 13.16 8.30
N GLU A 250 -23.76 14.05 7.49
CA GLU A 250 -24.36 15.28 7.97
C GLU A 250 -25.33 14.90 9.09
N VAL A 251 -24.99 15.24 10.33
CA VAL A 251 -25.93 15.22 11.42
C VAL A 251 -26.91 16.32 11.04
N GLU A 252 -28.10 15.93 10.53
CA GLU A 252 -29.21 16.87 10.39
C GLU A 252 -29.35 17.59 11.72
N ALA A 253 -28.91 18.83 11.76
CA ALA A 253 -29.17 19.73 12.87
C ALA A 253 -30.69 19.93 12.89
N ASN A 254 -31.37 19.11 13.67
CA ASN A 254 -32.79 19.35 13.99
C ASN A 254 -32.88 20.72 14.64
N ALA A 255 -33.34 21.68 13.86
CA ALA A 255 -33.80 22.99 14.30
C ALA A 255 -35.13 22.85 15.07
#